data_d00d7ae0974b4e22886f1ffb2717cd87
#
_entry.id   d00d7ae0974b4e22886f1ffb2717cd87
#
_cell.length_a   1.000
_cell.length_b   1.000
_cell.length_c   1.000
_cell.angle_alpha   90.00
_cell.angle_beta   90.00
_cell.angle_gamma   90.00
#
_symmetry.space_group_name_H-M   'P 1'
#
loop_
_entity.id
_entity.type
_entity.pdbx_description
1 polymer ?
#
loop_
_entity_poly.entity_id
_entity_poly.type
_entity_poly.pdbx_seq_one_letter_code
_entity_poly.pdbx_strand_id
1 'polypeptide(L)'
;KVTKSPYSVIPSGSASGSGLTSATINGYINDQPIGTFFLKEFTGFDANGISTYRDVDGDGIVTDKDRIAAGSALPNLLYNFQLTLGYKGFDFAANFNGVSGNKIYDNTANSNFYKLKLFKGLNTTPEAVQYPDESVNNSAPVSTRFLKDGAYFRLNNVALGYNFDVEKLKINQWVKNLRLSVTGQNIFVITKYDGFDPEVNTDRTVNGILSYGIDFLSYPK
;
A
#
# COMPACT_ATOMS: atom_id res chain seq x y z
N LYS A 1 9.05 15.40 9.57
CA LYS A 1 9.52 14.88 10.86
C LYS A 1 8.80 15.61 11.99
N VAL A 2 8.34 14.88 12.99
CA VAL A 2 7.72 15.45 14.19
C VAL A 2 8.84 16.00 15.07
N THR A 3 8.83 17.30 15.32
CA THR A 3 9.91 17.95 16.11
C THR A 3 9.51 18.17 17.56
N LYS A 4 8.22 18.29 17.84
CA LYS A 4 7.69 18.43 19.19
C LYS A 4 6.23 17.96 19.23
N SER A 5 5.92 17.12 20.19
CA SER A 5 4.55 16.72 20.52
C SER A 5 4.34 16.92 22.03
N PRO A 6 3.14 17.34 22.47
CA PRO A 6 2.81 17.37 23.89
C PRO A 6 2.74 15.96 24.49
N TYR A 7 2.66 14.93 23.63
CA TYR A 7 2.69 13.51 24.01
C TYR A 7 3.84 12.82 23.29
N SER A 8 4.39 11.77 23.88
CA SER A 8 5.42 10.94 23.26
C SER A 8 4.88 10.24 22.00
N VAL A 9 3.61 9.88 22.00
CA VAL A 9 2.89 9.30 20.87
C VAL A 9 1.48 9.89 20.80
N ILE A 10 1.07 10.33 19.59
CA ILE A 10 -0.31 10.73 19.30
C ILE A 10 -0.85 9.72 18.30
N PRO A 11 -1.87 8.94 18.62
CA PRO A 11 -2.49 8.02 17.68
C PRO A 11 -3.13 8.76 16.50
N SER A 12 -2.79 8.41 15.28
CA SER A 12 -3.31 9.05 14.06
C SER A 12 -4.15 8.13 13.18
N GLY A 13 -4.11 6.84 13.40
CA GLY A 13 -4.88 5.88 12.62
C GLY A 13 -5.22 4.63 13.41
N SER A 14 -6.34 4.01 13.07
CA SER A 14 -6.76 2.77 13.68
C SER A 14 -7.31 1.80 12.64
N ALA A 15 -7.09 0.51 12.85
CA ALA A 15 -7.80 -0.51 12.11
C ALA A 15 -9.29 -0.45 12.45
N SER A 16 -10.13 -0.40 11.42
CA SER A 16 -11.57 -0.59 11.58
C SER A 16 -11.90 -2.02 11.17
N GLY A 17 -12.08 -2.85 12.14
CA GLY A 17 -12.55 -4.22 11.92
C GLY A 17 -13.43 -4.61 13.09
N SER A 18 -14.29 -5.59 12.91
CA SER A 18 -14.99 -6.20 14.00
C SER A 18 -14.03 -7.05 14.82
N GLY A 19 -13.88 -6.78 16.09
CA GLY A 19 -13.16 -7.63 17.01
C GLY A 19 -11.69 -7.24 17.24
N LEU A 20 -10.83 -8.23 17.21
CA LEU A 20 -9.45 -8.17 17.71
C LEU A 20 -8.46 -7.34 16.86
N THR A 21 -8.87 -6.87 15.68
CA THR A 21 -8.02 -6.08 14.78
C THR A 21 -8.08 -4.58 15.04
N SER A 22 -9.02 -4.11 15.85
CA SER A 22 -9.19 -2.68 16.14
C SER A 22 -8.05 -2.19 17.05
N ALA A 23 -7.18 -1.34 16.51
CA ALA A 23 -6.10 -0.71 17.26
C ALA A 23 -5.53 0.50 16.51
N THR A 24 -4.76 1.30 17.19
CA THR A 24 -3.97 2.38 16.57
C THR A 24 -2.86 1.81 15.70
N ILE A 25 -2.71 2.33 14.48
CA ILE A 25 -1.73 1.88 13.50
C ILE A 25 -0.62 2.92 13.32
N ASN A 26 -0.98 4.18 13.04
CA ASN A 26 -0.01 5.27 12.93
C ASN A 26 0.11 6.05 14.24
N GLY A 27 1.24 6.74 14.42
CA GLY A 27 1.46 7.66 15.51
C GLY A 27 2.27 8.88 15.10
N TYR A 28 2.07 9.99 15.78
CA TYR A 28 2.99 11.12 15.77
C TYR A 28 4.00 10.94 16.91
N ILE A 29 5.20 10.51 16.55
CA ILE A 29 6.26 10.17 17.48
C ILE A 29 7.37 11.20 17.32
N ASN A 30 7.90 11.72 18.42
CA ASN A 30 9.03 12.64 18.39
C ASN A 30 10.21 12.03 17.63
N ASP A 31 10.83 12.83 16.80
CA ASP A 31 11.98 12.45 15.96
C ASP A 31 11.71 11.41 14.86
N GLN A 32 10.46 10.98 14.69
CA GLN A 32 10.05 10.11 13.60
C GLN A 32 9.38 10.89 12.46
N PRO A 33 9.35 10.34 11.22
CA PRO A 33 8.56 10.89 10.12
C PRO A 33 7.07 10.95 10.46
N ILE A 34 6.34 11.89 9.84
CA ILE A 34 4.88 11.88 9.86
C ILE A 34 4.40 10.58 9.19
N GLY A 35 3.32 9.99 9.71
CA GLY A 35 2.79 8.73 9.20
C GLY A 35 3.61 7.49 9.58
N THR A 36 4.43 7.60 10.64
CA THR A 36 5.14 6.44 11.19
C THR A 36 4.15 5.41 11.71
N PHE A 37 4.35 4.16 11.33
CA PHE A 37 3.65 3.01 11.89
C PHE A 37 4.17 2.70 13.29
N PHE A 38 3.26 2.59 14.25
CA PHE A 38 3.57 2.32 15.65
C PHE A 38 2.90 1.03 16.09
N LEU A 39 3.63 -0.06 15.98
CA LEU A 39 3.09 -1.42 15.96
C LEU A 39 3.85 -2.33 16.94
N LYS A 40 3.17 -3.39 17.41
CA LYS A 40 3.84 -4.54 18.04
C LYS A 40 4.66 -5.30 17.00
N GLU A 41 5.87 -5.68 17.34
CA GLU A 41 6.73 -6.45 16.45
C GLU A 41 6.34 -7.93 16.51
N PHE A 42 5.87 -8.48 15.40
CA PHE A 42 5.54 -9.90 15.27
C PHE A 42 6.82 -10.73 15.19
N THR A 43 6.94 -11.75 16.03
CA THR A 43 8.14 -12.60 16.13
C THR A 43 7.91 -14.03 15.66
N GLY A 44 6.68 -14.42 15.36
CA GLY A 44 6.33 -15.77 14.93
C GLY A 44 5.15 -16.35 15.69
N PHE A 45 5.22 -17.65 15.94
CA PHE A 45 4.17 -18.40 16.65
C PHE A 45 4.78 -19.20 17.80
N ASP A 46 3.99 -19.39 18.85
CA ASP A 46 4.30 -20.34 19.92
C ASP A 46 4.03 -21.80 19.50
N ALA A 47 4.28 -22.73 20.41
CA ALA A 47 4.03 -24.16 20.19
C ALA A 47 2.56 -24.53 19.93
N ASN A 48 1.63 -23.64 20.24
CA ASN A 48 0.19 -23.80 20.02
C ASN A 48 -0.29 -23.13 18.72
N GLY A 49 0.62 -22.54 17.94
CA GLY A 49 0.31 -21.78 16.73
C GLY A 49 -0.31 -20.40 17.00
N ILE A 50 -0.10 -19.84 18.18
CA ILE A 50 -0.57 -18.50 18.54
C ILE A 50 0.52 -17.48 18.28
N SER A 51 0.15 -16.35 17.70
CA SER A 51 1.08 -15.25 17.36
C SER A 51 1.82 -14.73 18.59
N THR A 52 3.13 -14.58 18.44
CA THR A 52 4.03 -14.00 19.46
C THR A 52 4.55 -12.66 19.03
N TYR A 53 4.84 -11.82 20.00
CA TYR A 53 5.30 -10.45 19.78
C TYR A 53 6.48 -10.17 20.70
N ARG A 54 7.32 -9.21 20.28
CA ARG A 54 8.47 -8.79 21.08
C ARG A 54 7.99 -8.02 22.31
N ASP A 55 8.51 -8.44 23.44
CA ASP A 55 8.48 -7.69 24.71
C ASP A 55 9.65 -6.68 24.65
N VAL A 56 9.34 -5.41 24.57
CA VAL A 56 10.34 -4.34 24.38
C VAL A 56 10.86 -3.82 25.72
N ASP A 57 10.00 -3.73 26.72
CA ASP A 57 10.40 -3.24 28.07
C ASP A 57 10.85 -4.36 29.01
N GLY A 58 10.69 -5.63 28.64
CA GLY A 58 11.20 -6.79 29.36
C GLY A 58 10.40 -7.14 30.62
N ASP A 59 9.15 -6.69 30.70
CA ASP A 59 8.30 -6.95 31.88
C ASP A 59 7.60 -8.32 31.84
N GLY A 60 7.78 -9.08 30.75
CA GLY A 60 7.22 -10.41 30.52
C GLY A 60 5.78 -10.41 29.99
N ILE A 61 5.19 -9.23 29.73
CA ILE A 61 3.79 -9.09 29.28
C ILE A 61 3.72 -8.16 28.07
N VAL A 62 3.31 -8.67 26.92
CA VAL A 62 3.18 -7.86 25.71
C VAL A 62 1.96 -6.94 25.76
N THR A 63 2.20 -5.66 25.94
CA THR A 63 1.19 -4.60 26.05
C THR A 63 1.32 -3.57 24.92
N ASP A 64 0.61 -2.45 25.02
CA ASP A 64 0.76 -1.33 24.09
C ASP A 64 2.07 -0.54 24.29
N LYS A 65 2.81 -0.78 25.38
CA LYS A 65 4.14 -0.22 25.62
C LYS A 65 5.20 -0.87 24.72
N ASP A 66 4.92 -2.08 24.21
CA ASP A 66 5.83 -2.87 23.36
C ASP A 66 5.71 -2.53 21.88
N ARG A 67 5.10 -1.40 21.55
CA ARG A 67 5.05 -0.92 20.18
C ARG A 67 6.35 -0.24 19.78
N ILE A 68 6.75 -0.46 18.55
CA ILE A 68 7.94 0.14 17.94
C ILE A 68 7.58 1.03 16.75
N ALA A 69 8.46 1.97 16.41
CA ALA A 69 8.41 2.71 15.17
C ALA A 69 8.86 1.79 14.01
N ALA A 70 7.91 1.27 13.26
CA ALA A 70 8.15 0.21 12.27
C ALA A 70 8.34 0.72 10.83
N GLY A 71 8.58 2.00 10.65
CA GLY A 71 8.74 2.67 9.36
C GLY A 71 7.61 3.66 9.07
N SER A 72 7.67 4.32 7.91
CA SER A 72 6.74 5.39 7.53
C SER A 72 5.88 5.00 6.32
N ALA A 73 4.65 5.50 6.31
CA ALA A 73 3.77 5.44 5.15
C ALA A 73 4.19 6.39 4.03
N LEU A 74 4.92 7.47 4.38
CA LEU A 74 5.39 8.44 3.39
C LEU A 74 6.67 7.95 2.72
N PRO A 75 6.75 8.05 1.38
CA PRO A 75 7.93 7.61 0.65
C PRO A 75 9.13 8.54 0.89
N ASN A 76 10.31 7.98 0.81
CA ASN A 76 11.57 8.73 0.85
C ASN A 76 11.94 9.27 -0.54
N LEU A 77 11.47 8.60 -1.60
CA LEU A 77 11.74 8.97 -2.97
C LEU A 77 10.46 8.82 -3.82
N LEU A 78 10.17 9.90 -4.56
CA LEU A 78 9.14 9.95 -5.60
C LEU A 78 9.85 10.17 -6.93
N TYR A 79 9.49 9.41 -7.94
CA TYR A 79 10.08 9.56 -9.26
C TYR A 79 9.06 9.45 -10.37
N ASN A 80 9.26 10.28 -11.39
CA ASN A 80 8.49 10.26 -12.63
C ASN A 80 9.45 10.22 -13.81
N PHE A 81 9.11 9.46 -14.82
CA PHE A 81 9.84 9.39 -16.07
C PHE A 81 8.87 9.44 -17.24
N GLN A 82 9.15 10.31 -18.21
CA GLN A 82 8.37 10.41 -19.45
C GLN A 82 9.30 10.18 -20.64
N LEU A 83 8.90 9.28 -21.53
CA LEU A 83 9.56 9.04 -22.80
C LEU A 83 8.64 9.50 -23.92
N THR A 84 9.16 10.31 -24.84
CA THR A 84 8.46 10.73 -26.05
C THR A 84 9.36 10.54 -27.25
N LEU A 85 8.88 9.83 -28.26
CA LEU A 85 9.61 9.54 -29.49
C LEU A 85 8.74 9.90 -30.69
N GLY A 86 9.37 10.45 -31.73
CA GLY A 86 8.70 10.79 -32.98
C GLY A 86 9.54 10.31 -34.18
N TYR A 87 8.90 9.63 -35.15
CA TYR A 87 9.58 9.19 -36.35
C TYR A 87 8.60 9.02 -37.52
N LYS A 88 8.84 9.75 -38.62
CA LYS A 88 8.11 9.60 -39.91
C LYS A 88 6.58 9.56 -39.76
N GLY A 89 6.01 10.48 -38.98
CA GLY A 89 4.57 10.53 -38.73
C GLY A 89 4.10 9.71 -37.54
N PHE A 90 4.90 8.76 -37.02
CA PHE A 90 4.64 8.08 -35.77
C PHE A 90 5.02 8.94 -34.58
N ASP A 91 4.21 8.93 -33.56
CA ASP A 91 4.51 9.47 -32.26
C ASP A 91 4.23 8.39 -31.17
N PHE A 92 5.17 8.27 -30.26
CA PHE A 92 5.07 7.39 -29.12
C PHE A 92 5.30 8.20 -27.84
N ALA A 93 4.46 7.97 -26.83
CA ALA A 93 4.64 8.53 -25.51
C ALA A 93 4.40 7.47 -24.44
N ALA A 94 5.25 7.45 -23.42
CA ALA A 94 5.09 6.58 -22.25
C ALA A 94 5.38 7.39 -20.99
N ASN A 95 4.53 7.22 -19.96
CA ASN A 95 4.65 7.90 -18.69
C ASN A 95 4.74 6.88 -17.56
N PHE A 96 5.79 6.99 -16.78
CA PHE A 96 6.07 6.12 -15.64
C PHE A 96 6.10 6.94 -14.36
N ASN A 97 5.61 6.35 -13.28
CA ASN A 97 5.79 6.88 -11.93
C ASN A 97 6.13 5.79 -10.94
N GLY A 98 6.64 6.20 -9.80
CA GLY A 98 6.88 5.26 -8.72
C GLY A 98 7.31 5.96 -7.44
N VAL A 99 7.32 5.17 -6.38
CA VAL A 99 7.76 5.58 -5.06
C VAL A 99 8.63 4.50 -4.43
N SER A 100 9.44 4.88 -3.46
CA SER A 100 10.19 3.92 -2.67
C SER A 100 10.44 4.41 -1.24
N GLY A 101 10.69 3.46 -0.34
CA GLY A 101 10.99 3.72 1.05
C GLY A 101 9.76 3.91 1.95
N ASN A 102 8.57 3.72 1.41
CA ASN A 102 7.32 3.71 2.16
C ASN A 102 6.91 2.28 2.55
N LYS A 103 6.08 2.20 3.60
CA LYS A 103 5.39 0.99 4.02
C LYS A 103 3.89 1.14 3.85
N ILE A 104 3.20 0.01 3.74
CA ILE A 104 1.74 -0.09 3.70
C ILE A 104 1.31 -1.07 4.78
N TYR A 105 0.32 -0.68 5.57
CA TYR A 105 -0.34 -1.61 6.49
C TYR A 105 -1.55 -2.23 5.80
N ASP A 106 -1.47 -3.53 5.54
CA ASP A 106 -2.53 -4.31 4.90
C ASP A 106 -3.61 -4.67 5.93
N ASN A 107 -4.54 -3.75 6.15
CA ASN A 107 -5.66 -3.98 7.05
C ASN A 107 -6.70 -4.94 6.46
N THR A 108 -6.73 -5.08 5.15
CA THR A 108 -7.58 -6.07 4.46
C THR A 108 -7.14 -7.48 4.83
N ALA A 109 -5.82 -7.77 4.75
CA ALA A 109 -5.27 -9.04 5.18
C ALA A 109 -5.47 -9.24 6.69
N ASN A 110 -5.13 -8.25 7.52
CA ASN A 110 -5.30 -8.35 8.98
C ASN A 110 -6.75 -8.66 9.40
N SER A 111 -7.74 -8.16 8.66
CA SER A 111 -9.16 -8.40 8.96
C SER A 111 -9.68 -9.73 8.40
N ASN A 112 -8.97 -10.35 7.47
CA ASN A 112 -9.47 -11.50 6.71
C ASN A 112 -8.57 -12.75 6.74
N PHE A 113 -7.41 -12.74 7.38
CA PHE A 113 -6.44 -13.83 7.40
C PHE A 113 -6.90 -15.08 8.18
N TYR A 114 -7.96 -15.00 8.94
CA TYR A 114 -8.36 -16.06 9.88
C TYR A 114 -8.63 -17.40 9.21
N LYS A 115 -7.90 -18.45 9.58
CA LYS A 115 -8.12 -19.82 9.10
C LYS A 115 -9.53 -20.35 9.36
N LEU A 116 -10.18 -19.91 10.45
CA LEU A 116 -11.56 -20.28 10.75
C LEU A 116 -12.54 -19.92 9.63
N LYS A 117 -12.26 -18.86 8.85
CA LYS A 117 -13.08 -18.47 7.70
C LYS A 117 -13.07 -19.53 6.60
N LEU A 118 -11.92 -20.20 6.36
CA LEU A 118 -11.81 -21.30 5.38
C LEU A 118 -12.75 -22.44 5.73
N PHE A 119 -12.78 -22.86 6.99
CA PHE A 119 -13.65 -23.95 7.44
C PHE A 119 -15.14 -23.59 7.40
N LYS A 120 -15.46 -22.30 7.40
CA LYS A 120 -16.84 -21.81 7.29
C LYS A 120 -17.24 -21.44 5.85
N GLY A 121 -16.36 -21.69 4.86
CA GLY A 121 -16.62 -21.33 3.47
C GLY A 121 -16.74 -19.82 3.22
N LEU A 122 -16.11 -18.99 4.05
CA LEU A 122 -16.09 -17.54 3.92
C LEU A 122 -14.86 -17.07 3.17
N ASN A 123 -14.96 -15.89 2.56
CA ASN A 123 -13.83 -15.25 1.90
C ASN A 123 -12.72 -14.93 2.91
N THR A 124 -11.47 -15.20 2.49
CA THR A 124 -10.28 -14.94 3.26
C THR A 124 -9.15 -14.47 2.34
N THR A 125 -8.05 -14.05 2.91
CA THR A 125 -6.84 -13.63 2.16
C THR A 125 -5.80 -14.77 2.15
N PRO A 126 -4.80 -14.72 1.25
CA PRO A 126 -3.75 -15.75 1.16
C PRO A 126 -3.00 -15.99 2.48
N GLU A 127 -2.93 -15.02 3.35
CA GLU A 127 -2.31 -15.14 4.66
C GLU A 127 -2.95 -16.23 5.54
N ALA A 128 -4.20 -16.59 5.29
CA ALA A 128 -4.88 -17.68 6.01
C ALA A 128 -4.22 -19.05 5.81
N VAL A 129 -3.47 -19.23 4.73
CA VAL A 129 -2.76 -20.48 4.40
C VAL A 129 -1.24 -20.33 4.39
N GLN A 130 -0.75 -19.12 4.60
CA GLN A 130 0.68 -18.81 4.56
C GLN A 130 1.49 -19.57 5.63
N TYR A 131 0.88 -19.77 6.80
CA TYR A 131 1.53 -20.45 7.94
C TYR A 131 0.74 -21.71 8.29
N PRO A 132 1.21 -22.91 7.88
CA PRO A 132 0.49 -24.16 8.11
C PRO A 132 0.22 -24.44 9.60
N ASP A 133 1.18 -24.12 10.45
CA ASP A 133 1.14 -24.40 11.89
C ASP A 133 0.34 -23.35 12.69
N GLU A 134 -0.16 -22.29 12.05
CA GLU A 134 -0.98 -21.29 12.71
C GLU A 134 -2.31 -21.89 13.20
N SER A 135 -2.65 -21.64 14.46
CA SER A 135 -3.91 -22.10 15.06
C SER A 135 -5.13 -21.47 14.38
N VAL A 136 -6.20 -22.24 14.23
CA VAL A 136 -7.50 -21.74 13.76
C VAL A 136 -8.12 -20.71 14.71
N ASN A 137 -7.71 -20.73 15.97
CA ASN A 137 -8.16 -19.83 17.01
C ASN A 137 -7.20 -18.64 17.22
N ASN A 138 -6.15 -18.54 16.38
CA ASN A 138 -5.20 -17.46 16.51
C ASN A 138 -5.90 -16.11 16.26
N SER A 139 -5.63 -15.16 17.13
CA SER A 139 -5.98 -13.76 16.95
C SER A 139 -4.71 -12.97 16.64
N ALA A 140 -4.75 -12.06 15.68
CA ALA A 140 -3.63 -11.20 15.40
C ALA A 140 -4.01 -9.74 15.65
N PRO A 141 -3.54 -9.15 16.74
CA PRO A 141 -3.66 -7.71 16.93
C PRO A 141 -2.88 -6.96 15.84
N VAL A 142 -3.14 -5.67 15.71
CA VAL A 142 -2.38 -4.81 14.81
C VAL A 142 -0.88 -4.90 15.12
N SER A 143 -0.11 -5.33 14.12
CA SER A 143 1.32 -5.65 14.29
C SER A 143 2.10 -5.54 12.99
N THR A 144 3.41 -5.70 13.05
CA THR A 144 4.26 -5.70 11.86
C THR A 144 4.02 -6.88 10.92
N ARG A 145 3.26 -7.90 11.33
CA ARG A 145 2.90 -9.05 10.47
C ARG A 145 2.27 -8.62 9.15
N PHE A 146 1.44 -7.57 9.19
CA PHE A 146 0.71 -7.07 8.02
C PHE A 146 1.31 -5.77 7.47
N LEU A 147 2.52 -5.39 7.92
CA LEU A 147 3.24 -4.25 7.42
C LEU A 147 4.12 -4.66 6.23
N LYS A 148 3.75 -4.20 5.04
CA LYS A 148 4.36 -4.61 3.77
C LYS A 148 5.19 -3.48 3.16
N ASP A 149 6.05 -3.82 2.20
CA ASP A 149 6.78 -2.84 1.39
C ASP A 149 5.81 -2.17 0.41
N GLY A 150 5.76 -0.83 0.43
CA GLY A 150 4.89 -0.04 -0.42
C GLY A 150 5.56 0.49 -1.68
N ALA A 151 6.82 0.13 -1.93
CA ALA A 151 7.53 0.57 -3.14
C ALA A 151 6.90 0.00 -4.41
N TYR A 152 6.79 0.86 -5.44
CA TYR A 152 6.32 0.42 -6.75
C TYR A 152 6.91 1.23 -7.89
N PHE A 153 6.85 0.66 -9.09
CA PHE A 153 7.10 1.29 -10.37
C PHE A 153 5.96 0.96 -11.34
N ARG A 154 5.33 1.98 -11.90
CA ARG A 154 4.13 1.84 -12.73
C ARG A 154 4.32 2.49 -14.09
N LEU A 155 3.86 1.81 -15.16
CA LEU A 155 3.59 2.43 -16.45
C LEU A 155 2.13 2.91 -16.47
N ASN A 156 1.94 4.20 -16.24
CA ASN A 156 0.59 4.80 -16.16
C ASN A 156 -0.08 4.87 -17.50
N ASN A 157 0.62 5.45 -18.48
CA ASN A 157 0.06 5.70 -19.80
C ASN A 157 1.09 5.35 -20.87
N VAL A 158 0.60 4.75 -21.94
CA VAL A 158 1.33 4.61 -23.19
C VAL A 158 0.41 5.03 -24.32
N ALA A 159 0.93 5.80 -25.25
CA ALA A 159 0.21 6.22 -26.47
C ALA A 159 1.08 5.97 -27.68
N LEU A 160 0.49 5.43 -28.72
CA LEU A 160 1.07 5.31 -30.04
C LEU A 160 0.13 6.01 -31.02
N GLY A 161 0.64 7.01 -31.73
CA GLY A 161 -0.10 7.76 -32.71
C GLY A 161 0.57 7.71 -34.07
N TYR A 162 -0.23 7.94 -35.11
CA TYR A 162 0.25 8.16 -36.46
C TYR A 162 -0.46 9.33 -37.10
N ASN A 163 0.31 10.32 -37.55
CA ASN A 163 -0.17 11.49 -38.26
C ASN A 163 -0.08 11.23 -39.77
N PHE A 164 -1.22 11.13 -40.41
CA PHE A 164 -1.32 10.88 -41.84
C PHE A 164 -0.96 12.15 -42.63
N ASP A 165 -0.21 11.96 -43.70
CA ASP A 165 0.04 13.00 -44.68
C ASP A 165 -1.20 13.14 -45.58
N VAL A 166 -2.04 14.10 -45.25
CA VAL A 166 -3.33 14.33 -45.93
C VAL A 166 -3.15 14.83 -47.36
N GLU A 167 -1.98 15.41 -47.73
CA GLU A 167 -1.67 15.80 -49.09
C GLU A 167 -1.38 14.59 -49.95
N LYS A 168 -0.58 13.63 -49.47
CA LYS A 168 -0.33 12.36 -50.17
C LYS A 168 -1.61 11.53 -50.33
N LEU A 169 -2.52 11.58 -49.37
CA LEU A 169 -3.83 10.94 -49.46
C LEU A 169 -4.81 11.69 -50.37
N LYS A 170 -4.46 12.88 -50.87
CA LYS A 170 -5.30 13.75 -51.71
C LYS A 170 -6.64 14.13 -51.06
N ILE A 171 -6.70 14.20 -49.76
CA ILE A 171 -7.89 14.57 -48.98
C ILE A 171 -7.78 15.93 -48.30
N ASN A 172 -6.68 16.64 -48.52
CA ASN A 172 -6.36 17.94 -47.91
C ASN A 172 -7.40 19.03 -48.16
N GLN A 173 -8.26 18.88 -49.16
CA GLN A 173 -9.40 19.78 -49.41
C GLN A 173 -10.50 19.67 -48.34
N TRP A 174 -10.65 18.50 -47.72
CA TRP A 174 -11.71 18.18 -46.80
C TRP A 174 -11.20 18.03 -45.37
N VAL A 175 -9.99 17.46 -45.20
CA VAL A 175 -9.38 17.14 -43.93
C VAL A 175 -8.04 17.85 -43.83
N LYS A 176 -7.86 18.72 -42.84
CA LYS A 176 -6.61 19.45 -42.63
C LYS A 176 -5.57 18.60 -41.88
N ASN A 177 -6.03 17.82 -40.90
CA ASN A 177 -5.20 16.92 -40.13
C ASN A 177 -5.94 15.60 -39.90
N LEU A 178 -5.24 14.50 -40.03
CA LEU A 178 -5.76 13.18 -39.72
C LEU A 178 -4.74 12.45 -38.85
N ARG A 179 -5.11 12.16 -37.61
CA ARG A 179 -4.30 11.38 -36.67
C ARG A 179 -5.10 10.23 -36.12
N LEU A 180 -4.51 9.05 -36.13
CA LEU A 180 -5.03 7.88 -35.44
C LEU A 180 -4.13 7.59 -34.25
N SER A 181 -4.70 7.31 -33.09
CA SER A 181 -3.90 6.95 -31.91
C SER A 181 -4.58 5.88 -31.09
N VAL A 182 -3.76 5.04 -30.47
CA VAL A 182 -4.15 4.06 -29.45
C VAL A 182 -3.48 4.43 -28.15
N THR A 183 -4.25 4.45 -27.09
CA THR A 183 -3.76 4.79 -25.75
C THR A 183 -4.13 3.68 -24.77
N GLY A 184 -3.15 3.22 -24.01
CA GLY A 184 -3.35 2.32 -22.89
C GLY A 184 -3.10 3.04 -21.56
N GLN A 185 -3.86 2.69 -20.54
CA GLN A 185 -3.70 3.21 -19.18
C GLN A 185 -3.51 2.07 -18.20
N ASN A 186 -2.77 2.33 -17.11
CA ASN A 186 -2.48 1.34 -16.05
C ASN A 186 -1.97 0.01 -16.61
N ILE A 187 -0.95 0.08 -17.48
CA ILE A 187 -0.47 -1.07 -18.27
C ILE A 187 0.13 -2.15 -17.38
N PHE A 188 0.97 -1.73 -16.42
CA PHE A 188 1.53 -2.64 -15.42
C PHE A 188 2.00 -1.88 -14.19
N VAL A 189 2.11 -2.61 -13.09
CA VAL A 189 2.80 -2.18 -11.88
C VAL A 189 3.79 -3.27 -11.45
N ILE A 190 4.99 -2.86 -11.08
CA ILE A 190 6.01 -3.72 -10.47
C ILE A 190 6.08 -3.32 -8.99
N THR A 191 5.76 -4.25 -8.11
CA THR A 191 5.74 -4.03 -6.66
C THR A 191 5.94 -5.35 -5.91
N LYS A 192 6.35 -5.25 -4.65
CA LYS A 192 6.35 -6.37 -3.69
C LYS A 192 5.09 -6.40 -2.83
N TYR A 193 4.25 -5.38 -2.98
CA TYR A 193 2.97 -5.35 -2.28
C TYR A 193 2.02 -6.36 -2.95
N ASP A 194 1.49 -7.28 -2.15
CA ASP A 194 0.62 -8.38 -2.59
C ASP A 194 -0.88 -8.10 -2.35
N GLY A 195 -1.24 -6.87 -1.93
CA GLY A 195 -2.60 -6.37 -1.92
C GLY A 195 -3.07 -5.92 -3.31
N PHE A 196 -4.22 -5.25 -3.38
CA PHE A 196 -4.84 -4.88 -4.66
C PHE A 196 -4.08 -3.79 -5.41
N ASP A 197 -3.64 -2.74 -4.72
CA ASP A 197 -2.90 -1.63 -5.34
C ASP A 197 -1.94 -0.99 -4.32
N PRO A 198 -0.64 -0.79 -4.66
CA PRO A 198 0.32 -0.15 -3.77
C PRO A 198 0.10 1.36 -3.61
N GLU A 199 -0.71 2.00 -4.44
CA GLU A 199 -1.11 3.41 -4.27
C GLU A 199 -2.26 3.53 -3.26
N VAL A 200 -1.96 3.20 -2.03
CA VAL A 200 -2.92 3.28 -0.93
C VAL A 200 -3.07 4.72 -0.47
N ASN A 201 -4.23 5.30 -0.74
CA ASN A 201 -4.62 6.60 -0.22
C ASN A 201 -5.67 6.41 0.88
N THR A 202 -5.34 6.76 2.10
CA THR A 202 -6.31 6.81 3.18
C THR A 202 -6.68 8.25 3.48
N ASP A 203 -7.93 8.58 3.27
CA ASP A 203 -8.51 9.88 3.65
C ASP A 203 -9.17 9.82 5.04
N ARG A 204 -8.77 8.85 5.86
CA ARG A 204 -9.36 8.70 7.18
C ARG A 204 -8.72 9.65 8.17
N THR A 205 -9.58 10.41 8.83
CA THR A 205 -9.21 11.29 9.92
C THR A 205 -9.74 10.72 11.23
N VAL A 206 -8.85 10.52 12.20
CA VAL A 206 -9.23 10.12 13.55
C VAL A 206 -8.91 11.29 14.48
N ASN A 207 -9.93 11.85 15.11
CA ASN A 207 -9.80 13.02 16.00
C ASN A 207 -9.07 14.21 15.34
N GLY A 208 -9.34 14.47 14.05
CA GLY A 208 -8.68 15.54 13.29
C GLY A 208 -7.27 15.21 12.80
N ILE A 209 -6.78 14.00 13.02
CA ILE A 209 -5.43 13.56 12.64
C ILE A 209 -5.52 12.58 11.47
N LEU A 210 -4.77 12.85 10.39
CA LEU A 210 -4.75 12.00 9.21
C LEU A 210 -4.04 10.68 9.49
N SER A 211 -4.62 9.59 9.02
CA SER A 211 -3.95 8.29 8.93
C SER A 211 -3.37 8.08 7.53
N TYR A 212 -2.26 7.37 7.44
CA TYR A 212 -1.48 7.21 6.23
C TYR A 212 -1.19 5.73 5.94
N GLY A 213 -1.19 5.36 4.66
CA GLY A 213 -0.70 4.07 4.19
C GLY A 213 -1.41 2.85 4.74
N ILE A 214 -2.71 2.95 5.05
CA ILE A 214 -3.51 1.84 5.55
C ILE A 214 -4.44 1.38 4.44
N ASP A 215 -4.32 0.12 4.01
CA ASP A 215 -5.20 -0.47 3.00
C ASP A 215 -6.49 -0.99 3.64
N PHE A 216 -7.60 -0.30 3.34
CA PHE A 216 -8.96 -0.66 3.74
C PHE A 216 -9.80 -1.17 2.56
N LEU A 217 -9.29 -2.03 1.69
CA LEU A 217 -9.89 -2.44 0.42
C LEU A 217 -9.69 -1.40 -0.69
N SER A 218 -8.44 -1.03 -0.94
CA SER A 218 -8.10 -0.22 -2.11
C SER A 218 -8.43 -0.97 -3.40
N TYR A 219 -9.24 -0.36 -4.27
CA TYR A 219 -9.50 -0.93 -5.59
C TYR A 219 -8.29 -0.67 -6.50
N PRO A 220 -7.96 -1.62 -7.41
CA PRO A 220 -6.97 -1.36 -8.45
C PRO A 220 -7.40 -0.16 -9.30
N LYS A 221 -6.46 0.73 -9.56
CA LYS A 221 -6.68 1.92 -10.40
C LYS A 221 -6.56 1.59 -11.88
#